data_65dc193a792e50d92f898e0c84f66b1f
#
_entry.id   65dc193a792e50d92f898e0c84f66b1f
#
_cell.length_a   1.000
_cell.length_b   1.000
_cell.length_c   1.000
_cell.angle_alpha   90.00
_cell.angle_beta   90.00
_cell.angle_gamma   90.00
#
_symmetry.space_group_name_H-M   'P 1'
#
loop_
_entity.id
_entity.type
_entity.pdbx_description
1 polymer ?
#
loop_
_entity_poly.entity_id
_entity_poly.type
_entity_poly.pdbx_seq_one_letter_code
_entity_poly.pdbx_strand_id
1 'polypeptide(L)'
;MRDKFIFSPWLSLAPALILVTVLLGASLVYGVAQSLGLMSVIGQDTVSLDAYSNIISGQGVAGQEFWGSLAFSLWVSITSTFVSSALALLVAVWLSGRRGGSGNVDTLALNWNLAFPHLIWSVALLLFLSQSGLLARWAATLGIIQTPADFPVLVRDRYGIGIILHYVSKEIPFLALIILAVLRAQPPGYDLIAENLGASRWQRLRYVTIPLVMPSLLSGALLVFAFVFSSYEVPALLGVSYPRMLPVLALRFFNNPDLRARADGMAISLIITVIVLAIAAISLKKGEQK
;
A
#
# COMPACT_ATOMS: atom_id res chain seq x y z
N MET A 1 23.64 -44.14 19.14
CA MET A 1 24.28 -42.86 18.79
C MET A 1 23.82 -42.50 17.39
N ARG A 2 22.86 -41.56 17.27
CA ARG A 2 22.47 -40.95 15.98
C ARG A 2 23.00 -39.56 16.05
N ASP A 3 24.14 -39.33 15.40
CA ASP A 3 24.68 -37.97 15.16
C ASP A 3 23.64 -37.21 14.33
N LYS A 4 22.89 -36.35 15.00
CA LYS A 4 22.11 -35.33 14.35
C LYS A 4 23.13 -34.37 13.69
N PHE A 5 23.34 -34.51 12.39
CA PHE A 5 23.91 -33.46 11.57
C PHE A 5 23.06 -32.20 11.79
N ILE A 6 23.48 -31.38 12.72
CA ILE A 6 22.92 -30.04 12.93
C ILE A 6 23.44 -29.22 11.75
N PHE A 7 22.76 -29.33 10.59
CA PHE A 7 22.98 -28.38 9.51
C PHE A 7 22.79 -26.98 10.08
N SER A 8 23.83 -26.17 10.00
CA SER A 8 23.71 -24.76 10.37
C SER A 8 22.47 -24.17 9.72
N PRO A 9 21.60 -23.44 10.46
CA PRO A 9 20.40 -22.82 9.89
C PRO A 9 20.68 -22.02 8.61
N TRP A 10 21.88 -21.44 8.52
CA TRP A 10 22.36 -20.71 7.35
C TRP A 10 22.51 -21.59 6.11
N LEU A 11 22.96 -22.86 6.27
CA LEU A 11 23.12 -23.79 5.16
C LEU A 11 21.76 -24.23 4.59
N SER A 12 20.75 -24.35 5.43
CA SER A 12 19.38 -24.66 5.01
C SER A 12 18.71 -23.50 4.29
N LEU A 13 19.03 -22.27 4.67
CA LEU A 13 18.49 -21.05 4.05
C LEU A 13 19.30 -20.58 2.83
N ALA A 14 20.57 -21.04 2.70
CA ALA A 14 21.50 -20.58 1.66
C ALA A 14 20.92 -20.65 0.23
N PRO A 15 20.28 -21.74 -0.23
CA PRO A 15 19.76 -21.78 -1.60
C PRO A 15 18.72 -20.69 -1.89
N ALA A 16 17.81 -20.45 -0.96
CA ALA A 16 16.78 -19.41 -1.10
C ALA A 16 17.41 -18.01 -1.04
N LEU A 17 18.33 -17.77 -0.11
CA LEU A 17 19.03 -16.49 0.03
C LEU A 17 19.89 -16.17 -1.18
N ILE A 18 20.63 -17.15 -1.72
CA ILE A 18 21.44 -16.96 -2.94
C ILE A 18 20.53 -16.60 -4.11
N LEU A 19 19.46 -17.36 -4.34
CA LEU A 19 18.53 -17.10 -5.44
C LEU A 19 17.95 -15.68 -5.36
N VAL A 20 17.43 -15.30 -4.20
CA VAL A 20 16.83 -13.97 -3.99
C VAL A 20 17.89 -12.87 -4.16
N THR A 21 19.08 -13.03 -3.55
CA THR A 21 20.12 -12.02 -3.62
C THR A 21 20.66 -11.84 -5.03
N VAL A 22 20.85 -12.92 -5.77
CA VAL A 22 21.34 -12.85 -7.16
C VAL A 22 20.32 -12.20 -8.06
N LEU A 23 19.05 -12.65 -8.01
CA LEU A 23 18.00 -12.09 -8.88
C LEU A 23 17.70 -10.62 -8.55
N LEU A 24 17.55 -10.30 -7.27
CA LEU A 24 17.29 -8.92 -6.82
C LEU A 24 18.49 -8.02 -7.08
N GLY A 25 19.71 -8.50 -6.78
CA GLY A 25 20.94 -7.76 -7.03
C GLY A 25 21.16 -7.48 -8.50
N ALA A 26 20.97 -8.48 -9.36
CA ALA A 26 21.07 -8.32 -10.81
C ALA A 26 20.03 -7.32 -11.35
N SER A 27 18.78 -7.39 -10.86
CA SER A 27 17.72 -6.46 -11.25
C SER A 27 18.03 -5.01 -10.82
N LEU A 28 18.56 -4.82 -9.61
CA LEU A 28 18.96 -3.50 -9.12
C LEU A 28 20.13 -2.93 -9.92
N VAL A 29 21.18 -3.73 -10.15
CA VAL A 29 22.35 -3.30 -10.96
C VAL A 29 21.89 -2.92 -12.37
N TYR A 30 21.07 -3.73 -12.98
CA TYR A 30 20.52 -3.44 -14.32
C TYR A 30 19.66 -2.17 -14.32
N GLY A 31 18.78 -2.00 -13.34
CA GLY A 31 17.96 -0.80 -13.17
C GLY A 31 18.80 0.47 -12.99
N VAL A 32 19.84 0.41 -12.15
CA VAL A 32 20.78 1.52 -11.95
C VAL A 32 21.53 1.82 -13.24
N ALA A 33 22.07 0.81 -13.94
CA ALA A 33 22.76 1.01 -15.21
C ALA A 33 21.87 1.70 -16.24
N GLN A 34 20.62 1.24 -16.41
CA GLN A 34 19.68 1.87 -17.34
C GLN A 34 19.27 3.29 -16.91
N SER A 35 19.10 3.55 -15.62
CA SER A 35 18.78 4.90 -15.13
C SER A 35 19.90 5.92 -15.36
N LEU A 36 21.14 5.41 -15.48
CA LEU A 36 22.31 6.20 -15.85
C LEU A 36 22.55 6.28 -17.37
N GLY A 37 21.57 5.88 -18.17
CA GLY A 37 21.65 5.96 -19.62
C GLY A 37 22.46 4.85 -20.29
N LEU A 38 22.97 3.86 -19.54
CA LEU A 38 23.72 2.74 -20.11
C LEU A 38 22.78 1.76 -20.82
N MET A 39 22.70 1.86 -22.13
CA MET A 39 21.85 1.05 -23.00
C MET A 39 22.61 0.63 -24.25
N SER A 40 23.40 -0.44 -24.14
CA SER A 40 24.22 -0.97 -25.24
C SER A 40 23.40 -1.34 -26.50
N VAL A 41 22.13 -1.71 -26.33
CA VAL A 41 21.21 -2.04 -27.43
C VAL A 41 21.01 -0.88 -28.42
N ILE A 42 21.13 0.37 -27.94
CA ILE A 42 21.00 1.58 -28.79
C ILE A 42 22.30 2.34 -28.93
N GLY A 43 23.43 1.71 -28.56
CA GLY A 43 24.77 2.33 -28.68
C GLY A 43 25.02 3.43 -27.66
N GLN A 44 24.28 3.48 -26.56
CA GLN A 44 24.51 4.41 -25.44
C GLN A 44 25.36 3.72 -24.37
N ASP A 45 26.66 3.96 -24.43
CA ASP A 45 27.66 3.39 -23.53
C ASP A 45 28.27 4.45 -22.57
N THR A 46 27.76 5.67 -22.56
CA THR A 46 28.22 6.75 -21.70
C THR A 46 27.27 6.94 -20.52
N VAL A 47 27.85 7.04 -19.33
CA VAL A 47 27.08 7.36 -18.11
C VAL A 47 26.56 8.77 -18.18
N SER A 48 25.26 8.95 -18.01
CA SER A 48 24.58 10.24 -17.94
C SER A 48 23.64 10.31 -16.75
N LEU A 49 23.54 11.47 -16.12
CA LEU A 49 22.57 11.79 -15.07
C LEU A 49 21.38 12.61 -15.63
N ASP A 50 21.23 12.67 -16.94
CA ASP A 50 20.22 13.51 -17.59
C ASP A 50 18.80 13.15 -17.16
N ALA A 51 18.50 11.85 -16.98
CA ALA A 51 17.19 11.40 -16.48
C ALA A 51 16.87 12.02 -15.10
N TYR A 52 17.83 12.00 -14.18
CA TYR A 52 17.65 12.58 -12.84
C TYR A 52 17.59 14.12 -12.88
N SER A 53 18.45 14.76 -13.66
CA SER A 53 18.45 16.22 -13.80
C SER A 53 17.15 16.73 -14.40
N ASN A 54 16.62 16.06 -15.43
CA ASN A 54 15.34 16.38 -16.06
C ASN A 54 14.16 16.18 -15.10
N ILE A 55 14.14 15.08 -14.34
CA ILE A 55 13.12 14.80 -13.33
C ILE A 55 13.11 15.90 -12.26
N ILE A 56 14.27 16.26 -11.72
CA ILE A 56 14.37 17.25 -10.63
C ILE A 56 14.04 18.65 -11.13
N SER A 57 14.56 19.04 -12.30
CA SER A 57 14.33 20.37 -12.88
C SER A 57 12.96 20.55 -13.52
N GLY A 58 12.16 19.47 -13.63
CA GLY A 58 10.86 19.52 -14.31
C GLY A 58 10.96 19.63 -15.83
N GLN A 59 12.12 19.33 -16.42
CA GLN A 59 12.34 19.38 -17.86
C GLN A 59 11.96 18.06 -18.54
N GLY A 60 11.65 18.15 -19.83
CA GLY A 60 11.17 16.99 -20.57
C GLY A 60 9.79 16.51 -20.10
N VAL A 61 9.25 15.48 -20.76
CA VAL A 61 7.92 14.93 -20.43
C VAL A 61 7.93 14.24 -19.05
N ALA A 62 9.01 13.54 -18.73
CA ALA A 62 9.14 12.85 -17.46
C ALA A 62 9.18 13.84 -16.29
N GLY A 63 9.97 14.91 -16.38
CA GLY A 63 10.07 15.91 -15.32
C GLY A 63 8.76 16.69 -15.11
N GLN A 64 8.07 17.04 -16.19
CA GLN A 64 6.78 17.74 -16.11
C GLN A 64 5.70 16.90 -15.43
N GLU A 65 5.67 15.59 -15.67
CA GLU A 65 4.67 14.69 -15.06
C GLU A 65 5.09 14.22 -13.65
N PHE A 66 6.39 14.20 -13.32
CA PHE A 66 6.91 13.60 -12.10
C PHE A 66 6.35 14.21 -10.81
N TRP A 67 6.44 15.55 -10.68
CA TRP A 67 6.03 16.23 -9.45
C TRP A 67 4.53 16.11 -9.18
N GLY A 68 3.71 16.19 -10.22
CA GLY A 68 2.27 15.95 -10.11
C GLY A 68 1.96 14.50 -9.72
N SER A 69 2.70 13.56 -10.29
CA SER A 69 2.56 12.13 -9.99
C SER A 69 3.06 11.78 -8.57
N LEU A 70 4.14 12.43 -8.10
CA LEU A 70 4.63 12.28 -6.73
C LEU A 70 3.59 12.79 -5.72
N ALA A 71 3.09 14.01 -5.94
CA ALA A 71 2.06 14.60 -5.08
C ALA A 71 0.80 13.73 -5.04
N PHE A 72 0.36 13.22 -6.19
CA PHE A 72 -0.79 12.33 -6.28
C PHE A 72 -0.56 10.99 -5.60
N SER A 73 0.64 10.37 -5.77
CA SER A 73 1.01 9.13 -5.07
C SER A 73 1.02 9.33 -3.56
N LEU A 74 1.59 10.43 -3.07
CA LEU A 74 1.58 10.76 -1.65
C LEU A 74 0.16 11.00 -1.13
N TRP A 75 -0.65 11.75 -1.86
CA TRP A 75 -2.06 11.99 -1.52
C TRP A 75 -2.84 10.69 -1.35
N VAL A 76 -2.80 9.83 -2.35
CA VAL A 76 -3.52 8.53 -2.32
C VAL A 76 -3.00 7.66 -1.18
N SER A 77 -1.67 7.53 -1.03
CA SER A 77 -1.08 6.65 -0.02
C SER A 77 -1.33 7.14 1.41
N ILE A 78 -1.17 8.45 1.66
CA ILE A 78 -1.42 9.03 2.98
C ILE A 78 -2.90 8.90 3.34
N THR A 79 -3.79 9.28 2.42
CA THR A 79 -5.24 9.26 2.67
C THR A 79 -5.73 7.84 2.89
N SER A 80 -5.35 6.89 2.03
CA SER A 80 -5.73 5.49 2.19
C SER A 80 -5.24 4.91 3.50
N THR A 81 -3.97 5.14 3.86
CA THR A 81 -3.37 4.63 5.10
C THR A 81 -4.03 5.23 6.32
N PHE A 82 -4.25 6.54 6.32
CA PHE A 82 -4.87 7.22 7.47
C PHE A 82 -6.31 6.76 7.69
N VAL A 83 -7.13 6.74 6.63
CA VAL A 83 -8.54 6.31 6.70
C VAL A 83 -8.62 4.83 7.10
N SER A 84 -7.80 3.95 6.49
CA SER A 84 -7.76 2.53 6.86
C SER A 84 -7.38 2.34 8.33
N SER A 85 -6.37 3.06 8.82
CA SER A 85 -5.91 2.97 10.21
C SER A 85 -6.99 3.41 11.20
N ALA A 86 -7.67 4.51 10.91
CA ALA A 86 -8.75 5.02 11.75
C ALA A 86 -9.94 4.05 11.80
N LEU A 87 -10.37 3.55 10.63
CA LEU A 87 -11.48 2.60 10.54
C LEU A 87 -11.11 1.23 11.12
N ALA A 88 -9.88 0.76 10.91
CA ALA A 88 -9.39 -0.48 11.51
C ALA A 88 -9.38 -0.43 13.04
N LEU A 89 -8.97 0.71 13.61
CA LEU A 89 -9.03 0.93 15.06
C LEU A 89 -10.48 0.87 15.58
N LEU A 90 -11.41 1.53 14.89
CA LEU A 90 -12.83 1.49 15.26
C LEU A 90 -13.40 0.07 15.19
N VAL A 91 -13.12 -0.66 14.10
CA VAL A 91 -13.55 -2.04 13.92
C VAL A 91 -12.96 -2.95 15.01
N ALA A 92 -11.66 -2.86 15.26
CA ALA A 92 -10.99 -3.69 16.26
C ALA A 92 -11.52 -3.42 17.68
N VAL A 93 -11.72 -2.16 18.05
CA VAL A 93 -12.31 -1.78 19.36
C VAL A 93 -13.74 -2.28 19.48
N TRP A 94 -14.55 -2.15 18.44
CA TRP A 94 -15.91 -2.64 18.43
C TRP A 94 -15.97 -4.18 18.58
N LEU A 95 -15.12 -4.91 17.86
CA LEU A 95 -15.05 -6.36 17.96
C LEU A 95 -14.50 -6.84 19.33
N SER A 96 -13.52 -6.14 19.90
CA SER A 96 -12.96 -6.49 21.22
C SER A 96 -13.96 -6.29 22.36
N GLY A 97 -14.89 -5.34 22.21
CA GLY A 97 -15.92 -5.06 23.23
C GLY A 97 -17.10 -6.04 23.23
N ARG A 98 -17.19 -6.96 22.26
CA ARG A 98 -18.26 -7.97 22.19
C ARG A 98 -18.00 -9.10 23.18
N ARG A 99 -18.69 -9.08 24.33
CA ARG A 99 -18.71 -10.19 25.30
C ARG A 99 -19.54 -11.34 24.72
N GLY A 100 -18.89 -12.48 24.41
CA GLY A 100 -19.57 -13.68 23.92
C GLY A 100 -19.70 -13.82 22.39
N GLY A 101 -19.07 -12.96 21.62
CA GLY A 101 -18.97 -13.12 20.17
C GLY A 101 -18.11 -14.33 19.81
N SER A 102 -18.53 -15.09 18.79
CA SER A 102 -17.72 -16.14 18.20
C SER A 102 -16.50 -15.47 17.53
N GLY A 103 -15.38 -15.38 18.26
CA GLY A 103 -14.13 -14.79 17.75
C GLY A 103 -13.69 -15.38 16.41
N ASN A 104 -14.19 -16.57 16.08
CA ASN A 104 -13.97 -17.24 14.81
C ASN A 104 -14.75 -16.59 13.66
N VAL A 105 -16.03 -16.20 13.89
CA VAL A 105 -16.86 -15.57 12.85
C VAL A 105 -16.36 -14.17 12.52
N ASP A 106 -15.99 -13.39 13.54
CA ASP A 106 -15.45 -12.05 13.35
C ASP A 106 -14.12 -12.10 12.59
N THR A 107 -13.24 -13.05 12.95
CA THR A 107 -11.97 -13.28 12.26
C THR A 107 -12.19 -13.77 10.83
N LEU A 108 -13.18 -14.67 10.60
CA LEU A 108 -13.52 -15.15 9.26
C LEU A 108 -14.05 -14.01 8.38
N ALA A 109 -14.89 -13.13 8.91
CA ALA A 109 -15.42 -11.98 8.18
C ALA A 109 -14.31 -11.00 7.74
N LEU A 110 -13.30 -10.77 8.60
CA LEU A 110 -12.13 -9.97 8.24
C LEU A 110 -11.26 -10.66 7.19
N ASN A 111 -11.03 -11.98 7.35
CA ASN A 111 -10.21 -12.74 6.41
C ASN A 111 -10.87 -12.94 5.05
N TRP A 112 -12.21 -12.88 4.94
CA TRP A 112 -12.92 -13.02 3.68
C TRP A 112 -12.43 -12.01 2.63
N ASN A 113 -12.32 -10.73 3.00
CA ASN A 113 -11.84 -9.71 2.08
C ASN A 113 -10.36 -9.90 1.71
N LEU A 114 -9.53 -10.33 2.67
CA LEU A 114 -8.09 -10.57 2.43
C LEU A 114 -7.84 -11.73 1.45
N ALA A 115 -8.75 -12.68 1.35
CA ALA A 115 -8.64 -13.82 0.43
C ALA A 115 -8.70 -13.41 -1.06
N PHE A 116 -9.30 -12.26 -1.39
CA PHE A 116 -9.36 -11.79 -2.78
C PHE A 116 -8.05 -11.08 -3.16
N PRO A 117 -7.43 -11.41 -4.31
CA PRO A 117 -6.33 -10.63 -4.87
C PRO A 117 -6.74 -9.17 -5.13
N HIS A 118 -5.81 -8.22 -4.94
CA HIS A 118 -6.07 -6.80 -5.17
C HIS A 118 -6.58 -6.50 -6.57
N LEU A 119 -6.03 -7.17 -7.59
CA LEU A 119 -6.47 -6.98 -8.97
C LEU A 119 -7.94 -7.38 -9.16
N ILE A 120 -8.37 -8.53 -8.63
CA ILE A 120 -9.77 -8.99 -8.73
C ILE A 120 -10.69 -8.02 -8.02
N TRP A 121 -10.32 -7.56 -6.82
CA TRP A 121 -11.10 -6.59 -6.06
C TRP A 121 -11.21 -5.24 -6.79
N SER A 122 -10.14 -4.79 -7.45
CA SER A 122 -10.17 -3.54 -8.24
C SER A 122 -11.05 -3.66 -9.49
N VAL A 123 -11.07 -4.82 -10.16
CA VAL A 123 -12.01 -5.07 -11.27
C VAL A 123 -13.45 -5.06 -10.76
N ALA A 124 -13.72 -5.69 -9.62
CA ALA A 124 -15.05 -5.67 -9.01
C ALA A 124 -15.50 -4.24 -8.70
N LEU A 125 -14.62 -3.42 -8.10
CA LEU A 125 -14.92 -2.00 -7.83
C LEU A 125 -15.10 -1.19 -9.11
N LEU A 126 -14.32 -1.44 -10.15
CA LEU A 126 -14.49 -0.80 -11.45
C LEU A 126 -15.89 -1.07 -12.00
N LEU A 127 -16.35 -2.32 -11.99
CA LEU A 127 -17.68 -2.72 -12.47
C LEU A 127 -18.81 -2.20 -11.57
N PHE A 128 -18.52 -1.97 -10.30
CA PHE A 128 -19.48 -1.50 -9.32
C PHE A 128 -19.66 0.02 -9.33
N LEU A 129 -18.54 0.76 -9.37
CA LEU A 129 -18.46 2.21 -9.16
C LEU A 129 -18.41 3.04 -10.45
N SER A 130 -18.23 2.42 -11.63
CA SER A 130 -18.18 3.19 -12.89
C SER A 130 -19.53 3.84 -13.20
N GLN A 131 -19.53 4.90 -14.01
CA GLN A 131 -20.74 5.62 -14.40
C GLN A 131 -21.77 4.75 -15.15
N SER A 132 -21.34 3.64 -15.75
CA SER A 132 -22.21 2.61 -16.33
C SER A 132 -22.25 1.32 -15.50
N GLY A 133 -21.71 1.37 -14.28
CA GLY A 133 -21.58 0.25 -13.36
C GLY A 133 -22.89 -0.12 -12.66
N LEU A 134 -22.78 -1.09 -11.74
CA LEU A 134 -23.93 -1.63 -11.05
C LEU A 134 -24.66 -0.58 -10.19
N LEU A 135 -23.92 0.26 -9.46
CA LEU A 135 -24.52 1.33 -8.64
C LEU A 135 -25.25 2.37 -9.50
N ALA A 136 -24.67 2.77 -10.63
CA ALA A 136 -25.32 3.70 -11.55
C ALA A 136 -26.61 3.12 -12.12
N ARG A 137 -26.64 1.83 -12.46
CA ARG A 137 -27.84 1.13 -12.93
C ARG A 137 -28.92 1.07 -11.85
N TRP A 138 -28.58 0.79 -10.60
CA TRP A 138 -29.54 0.83 -9.49
C TRP A 138 -30.08 2.25 -9.26
N ALA A 139 -29.21 3.27 -9.31
CA ALA A 139 -29.65 4.66 -9.20
C ALA A 139 -30.63 5.06 -10.34
N ALA A 140 -30.39 4.58 -11.55
CA ALA A 140 -31.27 4.80 -12.69
C ALA A 140 -32.62 4.07 -12.50
N THR A 141 -32.64 2.82 -12.04
CA THR A 141 -33.87 2.09 -11.76
C THR A 141 -34.72 2.71 -10.64
N LEU A 142 -34.05 3.38 -9.68
CA LEU A 142 -34.70 4.13 -8.61
C LEU A 142 -35.11 5.56 -9.02
N GLY A 143 -34.84 5.96 -10.28
CA GLY A 143 -35.17 7.30 -10.78
C GLY A 143 -34.27 8.43 -10.22
N ILE A 144 -33.15 8.09 -9.57
CA ILE A 144 -32.23 9.07 -8.98
C ILE A 144 -31.42 9.77 -10.08
N ILE A 145 -31.06 9.05 -11.15
CA ILE A 145 -30.34 9.55 -12.32
C ILE A 145 -31.08 9.19 -13.60
N GLN A 146 -30.88 9.99 -14.63
CA GLN A 146 -31.51 9.76 -15.95
C GLN A 146 -30.49 9.25 -16.97
N THR A 147 -29.25 9.70 -16.87
CA THR A 147 -28.18 9.31 -17.78
C THR A 147 -26.95 8.83 -16.98
N PRO A 148 -26.06 8.03 -17.56
CA PRO A 148 -24.81 7.64 -16.92
C PRO A 148 -23.95 8.83 -16.48
N ALA A 149 -24.04 9.96 -17.18
CA ALA A 149 -23.30 11.18 -16.86
C ALA A 149 -23.75 11.85 -15.55
N ASP A 150 -24.96 11.59 -15.08
CA ASP A 150 -25.49 12.11 -13.82
C ASP A 150 -24.88 11.37 -12.61
N PHE A 151 -24.30 10.17 -12.83
CA PHE A 151 -23.63 9.43 -11.77
C PHE A 151 -22.25 10.02 -11.50
N PRO A 152 -21.85 10.22 -10.24
CA PRO A 152 -20.54 10.79 -9.90
C PRO A 152 -19.39 9.94 -10.46
N VAL A 153 -18.32 10.61 -10.89
CA VAL A 153 -17.10 9.95 -11.36
C VAL A 153 -16.33 9.47 -10.12
N LEU A 154 -16.49 8.19 -9.78
CA LEU A 154 -15.82 7.56 -8.63
C LEU A 154 -14.61 6.73 -9.05
N VAL A 155 -14.47 6.41 -10.33
CA VAL A 155 -13.38 5.64 -10.91
C VAL A 155 -12.78 6.46 -12.05
N ARG A 156 -11.45 6.45 -12.15
CA ARG A 156 -10.68 7.29 -13.07
C ARG A 156 -10.93 8.79 -12.82
N ASP A 157 -11.17 9.14 -11.59
CA ASP A 157 -11.33 10.50 -11.13
C ASP A 157 -9.97 11.14 -10.82
N ARG A 158 -9.91 12.47 -10.87
CA ARG A 158 -8.67 13.24 -10.64
C ARG A 158 -8.17 13.22 -9.19
N TYR A 159 -9.01 12.83 -8.23
CA TYR A 159 -8.68 12.78 -6.80
C TYR A 159 -8.28 11.37 -6.33
N GLY A 160 -8.44 10.35 -7.20
CA GLY A 160 -8.14 8.97 -6.87
C GLY A 160 -9.13 8.32 -5.91
N ILE A 161 -10.40 8.74 -5.94
CA ILE A 161 -11.45 8.24 -5.04
C ILE A 161 -11.57 6.72 -5.16
N GLY A 162 -11.64 6.20 -6.39
CA GLY A 162 -11.74 4.75 -6.62
C GLY A 162 -10.51 3.99 -6.10
N ILE A 163 -9.32 4.56 -6.24
CA ILE A 163 -8.07 3.96 -5.72
C ILE A 163 -8.09 3.97 -4.19
N ILE A 164 -8.46 5.11 -3.57
CA ILE A 164 -8.54 5.25 -2.12
C ILE A 164 -9.57 4.27 -1.54
N LEU A 165 -10.78 4.18 -2.12
CA LEU A 165 -11.82 3.24 -1.70
C LEU A 165 -11.35 1.78 -1.78
N HIS A 166 -10.61 1.45 -2.85
CA HIS A 166 -10.01 0.13 -3.00
C HIS A 166 -9.09 -0.19 -1.81
N TYR A 167 -8.07 0.65 -1.58
CA TYR A 167 -7.10 0.39 -0.52
C TYR A 167 -7.73 0.47 0.88
N VAL A 168 -8.60 1.43 1.12
CA VAL A 168 -9.32 1.51 2.39
C VAL A 168 -10.07 0.22 2.68
N SER A 169 -10.84 -0.30 1.72
CA SER A 169 -11.61 -1.53 1.90
C SER A 169 -10.73 -2.77 2.12
N LYS A 170 -9.54 -2.80 1.53
CA LYS A 170 -8.61 -3.93 1.61
C LYS A 170 -7.73 -3.88 2.87
N GLU A 171 -7.30 -2.69 3.28
CA GLU A 171 -6.33 -2.55 4.35
C GLU A 171 -6.98 -2.48 5.75
N ILE A 172 -8.27 -2.15 5.84
CA ILE A 172 -9.01 -2.19 7.12
C ILE A 172 -8.91 -3.56 7.79
N PRO A 173 -9.24 -4.69 7.13
CA PRO A 173 -9.14 -6.01 7.76
C PRO A 173 -7.73 -6.36 8.22
N PHE A 174 -6.72 -6.03 7.41
CA PHE A 174 -5.31 -6.27 7.74
C PHE A 174 -4.89 -5.54 9.01
N LEU A 175 -5.13 -4.24 9.07
CA LEU A 175 -4.80 -3.42 10.24
C LEU A 175 -5.65 -3.79 11.46
N ALA A 176 -6.93 -4.11 11.28
CA ALA A 176 -7.81 -4.54 12.36
C ALA A 176 -7.32 -5.86 13.00
N LEU A 177 -6.83 -6.81 12.20
CA LEU A 177 -6.25 -8.06 12.72
C LEU A 177 -4.98 -7.80 13.54
N ILE A 178 -4.11 -6.88 13.11
CA ILE A 178 -2.92 -6.47 13.89
C ILE A 178 -3.35 -5.90 15.25
N ILE A 179 -4.31 -5.00 15.26
CA ILE A 179 -4.82 -4.38 16.50
C ILE A 179 -5.46 -5.44 17.39
N LEU A 180 -6.30 -6.30 16.85
CA LEU A 180 -6.95 -7.40 17.58
C LEU A 180 -5.95 -8.37 18.18
N ALA A 181 -4.87 -8.69 17.46
CA ALA A 181 -3.80 -9.54 17.97
C ALA A 181 -3.16 -8.94 19.22
N VAL A 182 -2.88 -7.63 19.21
CA VAL A 182 -2.34 -6.91 20.38
C VAL A 182 -3.34 -6.91 21.54
N LEU A 183 -4.60 -6.59 21.27
CA LEU A 183 -5.64 -6.53 22.32
C LEU A 183 -5.90 -7.90 22.95
N ARG A 184 -5.85 -8.99 22.18
CA ARG A 184 -6.05 -10.36 22.66
C ARG A 184 -4.83 -10.94 23.38
N ALA A 185 -3.62 -10.44 23.08
CA ALA A 185 -2.38 -10.88 23.75
C ALA A 185 -2.23 -10.30 25.16
N GLN A 186 -3.01 -9.28 25.52
CA GLN A 186 -2.94 -8.68 26.84
C GLN A 186 -3.57 -9.57 27.92
N PRO A 187 -2.96 -9.65 29.12
CA PRO A 187 -3.62 -10.28 30.26
C PRO A 187 -4.99 -9.64 30.49
N PRO A 188 -6.02 -10.43 30.80
CA PRO A 188 -7.33 -9.88 31.14
C PRO A 188 -7.18 -9.07 32.44
N GLY A 189 -7.36 -7.76 32.36
CA GLY A 189 -7.30 -6.94 33.58
C GLY A 189 -7.17 -5.43 33.35
N TYR A 190 -6.39 -4.95 32.38
CA TYR A 190 -6.19 -3.51 32.22
C TYR A 190 -7.49 -2.72 32.01
N ASP A 191 -8.37 -3.24 31.16
CA ASP A 191 -9.67 -2.60 30.90
C ASP A 191 -10.61 -2.74 32.12
N LEU A 192 -10.58 -3.88 32.81
CA LEU A 192 -11.35 -4.10 34.03
C LEU A 192 -10.85 -3.26 35.20
N ILE A 193 -9.53 -3.10 35.35
CA ILE A 193 -8.95 -2.22 36.38
C ILE A 193 -9.39 -0.78 36.14
N ALA A 194 -9.29 -0.30 34.91
CA ALA A 194 -9.74 1.04 34.58
C ALA A 194 -11.26 1.21 34.80
N GLU A 195 -12.07 0.19 34.50
CA GLU A 195 -13.51 0.19 34.76
C GLU A 195 -13.80 0.24 36.25
N ASN A 196 -13.10 -0.55 37.08
CA ASN A 196 -13.24 -0.54 38.54
C ASN A 196 -12.81 0.81 39.18
N LEU A 197 -11.90 1.53 38.54
CA LEU A 197 -11.49 2.88 38.90
C LEU A 197 -12.48 3.96 38.42
N GLY A 198 -13.61 3.57 37.80
CA GLY A 198 -14.66 4.50 37.35
C GLY A 198 -14.38 5.15 36.01
N ALA A 199 -13.40 4.64 35.20
CA ALA A 199 -13.11 5.20 33.89
C ALA A 199 -14.25 4.93 32.90
N SER A 200 -14.73 5.99 32.24
CA SER A 200 -15.68 5.88 31.15
C SER A 200 -15.10 5.13 29.94
N ARG A 201 -15.97 4.64 29.03
CA ARG A 201 -15.54 3.96 27.78
C ARG A 201 -14.57 4.81 26.95
N TRP A 202 -14.79 6.13 26.89
CA TRP A 202 -13.92 7.05 26.17
C TRP A 202 -12.55 7.21 26.84
N GLN A 203 -12.52 7.28 28.17
CA GLN A 203 -11.27 7.33 28.94
C GLN A 203 -10.46 6.06 28.78
N ARG A 204 -11.09 4.88 28.82
CA ARG A 204 -10.43 3.58 28.56
C ARG A 204 -9.87 3.52 27.15
N LEU A 205 -10.64 3.94 26.14
CA LEU A 205 -10.16 4.01 24.75
C LEU A 205 -8.93 4.90 24.63
N ARG A 206 -9.00 6.13 25.16
CA ARG A 206 -7.95 7.15 25.00
C ARG A 206 -6.69 6.86 25.81
N TYR A 207 -6.83 6.37 27.04
CA TYR A 207 -5.71 6.26 27.98
C TYR A 207 -5.17 4.83 28.13
N VAL A 208 -5.91 3.82 27.70
CA VAL A 208 -5.50 2.41 27.79
C VAL A 208 -5.36 1.81 26.39
N THR A 209 -6.45 1.74 25.61
CA THR A 209 -6.48 1.00 24.34
C THR A 209 -5.60 1.65 23.28
N ILE A 210 -5.77 2.95 23.01
CA ILE A 210 -5.00 3.64 21.95
C ILE A 210 -3.49 3.60 22.23
N PRO A 211 -2.98 3.98 23.42
CA PRO A 211 -1.55 3.90 23.70
C PRO A 211 -0.98 2.48 23.55
N LEU A 212 -1.76 1.48 23.93
CA LEU A 212 -1.36 0.09 23.87
C LEU A 212 -1.19 -0.42 22.41
N VAL A 213 -2.11 -0.09 21.52
CA VAL A 213 -2.11 -0.58 20.14
C VAL A 213 -1.33 0.33 19.19
N MET A 214 -1.08 1.58 19.57
CA MET A 214 -0.47 2.58 18.70
C MET A 214 0.87 2.15 18.08
N PRO A 215 1.80 1.50 18.80
CA PRO A 215 3.07 1.09 18.21
C PRO A 215 2.89 0.09 17.06
N SER A 216 2.04 -0.92 17.27
CA SER A 216 1.76 -1.94 16.26
C SER A 216 0.93 -1.38 15.10
N LEU A 217 -0.02 -0.49 15.40
CA LEU A 217 -0.79 0.21 14.39
C LEU A 217 0.10 1.08 13.50
N LEU A 218 1.03 1.84 14.09
CA LEU A 218 1.97 2.68 13.33
C LEU A 218 2.89 1.84 12.44
N SER A 219 3.40 0.71 12.95
CA SER A 219 4.20 -0.21 12.14
C SER A 219 3.40 -0.80 10.98
N GLY A 220 2.18 -1.25 11.24
CA GLY A 220 1.26 -1.73 10.19
C GLY A 220 0.90 -0.63 9.19
N ALA A 221 0.62 0.59 9.66
CA ALA A 221 0.31 1.73 8.80
C ALA A 221 1.49 2.11 7.88
N LEU A 222 2.73 2.06 8.37
CA LEU A 222 3.92 2.30 7.54
C LEU A 222 4.09 1.23 6.46
N LEU A 223 3.78 -0.04 6.77
CA LEU A 223 3.77 -1.12 5.77
C LEU A 223 2.69 -0.89 4.72
N VAL A 224 1.48 -0.53 5.13
CA VAL A 224 0.37 -0.19 4.22
C VAL A 224 0.74 1.00 3.34
N PHE A 225 1.31 2.05 3.92
CA PHE A 225 1.77 3.20 3.15
C PHE A 225 2.80 2.82 2.08
N ALA A 226 3.83 2.06 2.46
CA ALA A 226 4.87 1.59 1.54
C ALA A 226 4.28 0.74 0.41
N PHE A 227 3.35 -0.16 0.75
CA PHE A 227 2.64 -1.01 -0.20
C PHE A 227 1.80 -0.18 -1.19
N VAL A 228 0.96 0.72 -0.70
CA VAL A 228 0.09 1.57 -1.54
C VAL A 228 0.93 2.49 -2.43
N PHE A 229 2.00 3.10 -1.89
CA PHE A 229 2.87 4.01 -2.61
C PHE A 229 3.61 3.35 -3.78
N SER A 230 4.00 2.08 -3.62
CA SER A 230 4.72 1.31 -4.64
C SER A 230 3.81 0.47 -5.55
N SER A 231 2.52 0.45 -5.31
CA SER A 231 1.57 -0.40 -6.04
C SER A 231 1.29 0.12 -7.45
N TYR A 232 1.26 -0.79 -8.42
CA TYR A 232 1.00 -0.50 -9.84
C TYR A 232 -0.41 -0.92 -10.28
N GLU A 233 -0.83 -2.14 -9.96
CA GLU A 233 -2.00 -2.79 -10.57
C GLU A 233 -3.30 -2.01 -10.38
N VAL A 234 -3.55 -1.57 -9.16
CA VAL A 234 -4.79 -0.87 -8.79
C VAL A 234 -4.85 0.53 -9.42
N PRO A 235 -3.80 1.37 -9.31
CA PRO A 235 -3.78 2.68 -9.98
C PRO A 235 -3.81 2.59 -11.50
N ALA A 236 -3.24 1.55 -12.09
CA ALA A 236 -3.30 1.35 -13.54
C ALA A 236 -4.73 1.08 -14.04
N LEU A 237 -5.56 0.41 -13.21
CA LEU A 237 -6.94 0.07 -13.57
C LEU A 237 -7.94 1.17 -13.19
N LEU A 238 -7.84 1.68 -11.96
CA LEU A 238 -8.82 2.60 -11.37
C LEU A 238 -8.42 4.09 -11.51
N GLY A 239 -7.15 4.36 -11.83
CA GLY A 239 -6.62 5.71 -11.91
C GLY A 239 -6.94 6.42 -13.21
N VAL A 240 -6.81 7.74 -13.19
CA VAL A 240 -6.92 8.65 -14.33
C VAL A 240 -5.60 8.67 -15.13
N SER A 241 -5.68 9.15 -16.38
CA SER A 241 -4.51 9.27 -17.25
C SER A 241 -3.50 10.31 -16.75
N TYR A 242 -3.95 11.35 -16.04
CA TYR A 242 -3.12 12.39 -15.43
C TYR A 242 -3.91 13.15 -14.34
N PRO A 243 -3.33 13.40 -13.12
CA PRO A 243 -2.07 12.84 -12.65
C PRO A 243 -2.17 11.34 -12.39
N ARG A 244 -1.09 10.59 -12.65
CA ARG A 244 -1.02 9.16 -12.38
C ARG A 244 -0.09 8.88 -11.20
N MET A 245 -0.23 7.74 -10.55
CA MET A 245 0.71 7.35 -9.50
C MET A 245 2.09 7.04 -10.08
N LEU A 246 3.16 7.28 -9.31
CA LEU A 246 4.55 7.10 -9.74
C LEU A 246 4.86 5.73 -10.35
N PRO A 247 4.39 4.58 -9.80
CA PRO A 247 4.65 3.28 -10.42
C PRO A 247 4.04 3.15 -11.83
N VAL A 248 2.87 3.77 -12.05
CA VAL A 248 2.22 3.79 -13.37
C VAL A 248 3.00 4.68 -14.33
N LEU A 249 3.52 5.82 -13.85
CA LEU A 249 4.37 6.70 -14.64
C LEU A 249 5.68 6.01 -15.02
N ALA A 250 6.35 5.37 -14.07
CA ALA A 250 7.60 4.64 -14.29
C ALA A 250 7.44 3.57 -15.38
N LEU A 251 6.39 2.75 -15.28
CA LEU A 251 6.15 1.69 -16.27
C LEU A 251 5.77 2.26 -17.65
N ARG A 252 5.08 3.39 -17.72
CA ARG A 252 4.78 4.07 -18.99
C ARG A 252 6.06 4.47 -19.72
N PHE A 253 7.04 5.05 -19.02
CA PHE A 253 8.32 5.40 -19.62
C PHE A 253 9.15 4.17 -19.97
N PHE A 254 9.12 3.14 -19.12
CA PHE A 254 9.81 1.88 -19.42
C PHE A 254 9.29 1.19 -20.67
N ASN A 255 7.97 1.21 -20.90
CA ASN A 255 7.32 0.60 -22.08
C ASN A 255 7.23 1.55 -23.29
N ASN A 256 7.90 2.70 -23.24
CA ASN A 256 7.89 3.65 -24.36
C ASN A 256 8.59 3.00 -25.57
N PRO A 257 8.06 3.17 -26.82
CA PRO A 257 8.75 2.74 -28.03
C PRO A 257 10.14 3.36 -28.21
N ASP A 258 10.33 4.61 -27.76
CA ASP A 258 11.66 5.22 -27.67
C ASP A 258 12.39 4.64 -26.45
N LEU A 259 13.39 3.81 -26.72
CA LEU A 259 14.18 3.15 -25.67
C LEU A 259 14.93 4.14 -24.76
N ARG A 260 15.20 5.37 -25.23
CA ARG A 260 15.84 6.43 -24.41
C ARG A 260 14.98 6.81 -23.21
N ALA A 261 13.65 6.76 -23.35
CA ALA A 261 12.72 7.04 -22.26
C ALA A 261 12.79 6.01 -21.11
N ARG A 262 13.39 4.83 -21.33
CA ARG A 262 13.58 3.84 -20.27
C ARG A 262 14.46 4.34 -19.14
N ALA A 263 15.43 5.21 -19.41
CA ALA A 263 16.25 5.83 -18.38
C ALA A 263 15.39 6.60 -17.38
N ASP A 264 14.41 7.37 -17.86
CA ASP A 264 13.47 8.10 -17.02
C ASP A 264 12.60 7.14 -16.19
N GLY A 265 12.07 6.08 -16.83
CA GLY A 265 11.27 5.05 -16.14
C GLY A 265 12.06 4.36 -15.02
N MET A 266 13.32 4.01 -15.26
CA MET A 266 14.19 3.39 -14.26
C MET A 266 14.60 4.36 -13.16
N ALA A 267 14.88 5.63 -13.49
CA ALA A 267 15.18 6.66 -12.51
C ALA A 267 13.99 6.88 -11.56
N ILE A 268 12.77 6.96 -12.07
CA ILE A 268 11.54 7.07 -11.27
C ILE A 268 11.39 5.81 -10.37
N SER A 269 11.63 4.61 -10.91
CA SER A 269 11.54 3.36 -10.13
C SER A 269 12.55 3.30 -8.99
N LEU A 270 13.77 3.79 -9.22
CA LEU A 270 14.80 3.88 -8.17
C LEU A 270 14.43 4.93 -7.10
N ILE A 271 13.86 6.06 -7.50
CA ILE A 271 13.35 7.06 -6.54
C ILE A 271 12.25 6.45 -5.66
N ILE A 272 11.29 5.72 -6.25
CA ILE A 272 10.27 4.99 -5.50
C ILE A 272 10.92 4.02 -4.51
N THR A 273 11.89 3.24 -4.97
CA THR A 273 12.61 2.26 -4.14
C THR A 273 13.30 2.92 -2.96
N VAL A 274 14.00 4.03 -3.17
CA VAL A 274 14.68 4.79 -2.10
C VAL A 274 13.67 5.31 -1.08
N ILE A 275 12.56 5.88 -1.53
CA ILE A 275 11.48 6.38 -0.64
C ILE A 275 10.93 5.23 0.22
N VAL A 276 10.59 4.09 -0.39
CA VAL A 276 10.03 2.92 0.31
C VAL A 276 11.03 2.33 1.30
N LEU A 277 12.31 2.21 0.92
CA LEU A 277 13.36 1.72 1.82
C LEU A 277 13.58 2.67 3.00
N ALA A 278 13.54 3.98 2.79
CA ALA A 278 13.65 4.96 3.87
C ALA A 278 12.48 4.81 4.86
N ILE A 279 11.26 4.63 4.38
CA ILE A 279 10.08 4.40 5.22
C ILE A 279 10.20 3.08 5.99
N ALA A 280 10.61 2.01 5.33
CA ALA A 280 10.84 0.71 5.96
C ALA A 280 11.92 0.78 7.07
N ALA A 281 13.02 1.48 6.82
CA ALA A 281 14.08 1.69 7.82
C ALA A 281 13.59 2.47 9.05
N ILE A 282 12.74 3.48 8.85
CA ILE A 282 12.10 4.23 9.95
C ILE A 282 11.19 3.31 10.78
N SER A 283 10.44 2.44 10.10
CA SER A 283 9.54 1.48 10.77
C SER A 283 10.31 0.50 11.67
N LEU A 284 11.42 -0.06 11.15
CA LEU A 284 12.25 -1.01 11.89
C LEU A 284 12.90 -0.37 13.15
N LYS A 285 13.47 0.83 13.02
CA LYS A 285 14.07 1.55 14.17
C LYS A 285 13.09 1.82 15.30
N LYS A 286 11.82 2.09 14.98
CA LYS A 286 10.78 2.29 16.00
C LYS A 286 10.33 0.99 16.67
N GLY A 287 10.48 -0.16 16.01
CA GLY A 287 10.19 -1.48 16.56
C GLY A 287 11.25 -1.97 17.56
N GLU A 288 12.54 -1.60 17.37
CA GLU A 288 13.64 -2.02 18.24
C GLU A 288 13.76 -1.21 19.55
N GLN A 289 13.14 -0.04 19.64
CA GLN A 289 13.23 0.83 20.83
C GLN A 289 12.22 0.48 21.95
N LYS A 290 11.58 -0.68 21.86
CA LYS A 290 10.64 -1.21 22.87
C LYS A 290 10.92 -2.64 23.23
#